data_2576cd01d6f5e718b2b85eee4b82d185
#
_entry.id   2576cd01d6f5e718b2b85eee4b82d185
#
_cell.length_a   1.000
_cell.length_b   1.000
_cell.length_c   1.000
_cell.angle_alpha   90.00
_cell.angle_beta   90.00
_cell.angle_gamma   90.00
#
_symmetry.space_group_name_H-M   'P 1'
#
loop_
_entity.id
_entity.type
_entity.pdbx_description
1 polymer ?
#
loop_
_entity_poly.entity_id
_entity_poly.type
_entity_poly.pdbx_seq_one_letter_code
_entity_poly.pdbx_strand_id
1 'polypeptide(L)'
;MAFCPNCGTQIADGAACPKCAGAAPSVGATTAGGGLTDNLAGALAYVTFIPAIVFLVLEPYNKNRFIRFHAFQCLFLTGTFVALSIVLGILGTIPFLGWATVLLWPLISLAGLVIWIILVLKAYQGQTFKLPVIGDMAEKQANTV
;
A
#
# COMPACT_ATOMS: atom_id res chain seq x y z
N MET A 1 -30.79 7.20 20.56
CA MET A 1 -30.51 7.46 19.14
C MET A 1 -28.98 7.39 18.95
N ALA A 2 -28.53 6.45 18.14
CA ALA A 2 -27.11 6.29 17.85
C ALA A 2 -26.77 6.83 16.45
N PHE A 3 -25.52 7.18 16.22
CA PHE A 3 -25.03 7.55 14.90
C PHE A 3 -24.29 6.38 14.28
N CYS A 4 -24.51 6.11 13.00
CA CYS A 4 -23.77 5.08 12.28
C CYS A 4 -22.28 5.41 12.26
N PRO A 5 -21.40 4.54 12.76
CA PRO A 5 -19.95 4.83 12.82
C PRO A 5 -19.30 4.92 11.42
N ASN A 6 -19.99 4.46 10.38
CA ASN A 6 -19.46 4.41 9.02
C ASN A 6 -19.88 5.61 8.14
N CYS A 7 -21.09 6.16 8.32
CA CYS A 7 -21.61 7.24 7.48
C CYS A 7 -22.18 8.45 8.26
N GLY A 8 -22.18 8.40 9.61
CA GLY A 8 -22.69 9.48 10.46
C GLY A 8 -24.22 9.65 10.43
N THR A 9 -24.98 8.82 9.71
CA THR A 9 -26.44 8.91 9.66
C THR A 9 -27.03 8.48 11.01
N GLN A 10 -28.04 9.23 11.47
CA GLN A 10 -28.75 8.95 12.71
C GLN A 10 -29.60 7.70 12.55
N ILE A 11 -29.44 6.73 13.45
CA ILE A 11 -30.13 5.43 13.44
C ILE A 11 -30.77 5.20 14.82
N ALA A 12 -31.82 4.37 14.85
CA ALA A 12 -32.37 3.91 16.13
C ALA A 12 -31.38 2.95 16.79
N ASP A 13 -31.37 2.94 18.13
CA ASP A 13 -30.45 2.10 18.89
C ASP A 13 -30.62 0.62 18.50
N GLY A 14 -29.54 0.00 18.00
CA GLY A 14 -29.52 -1.38 17.54
C GLY A 14 -30.06 -1.64 16.13
N ALA A 15 -30.49 -0.61 15.38
CA ALA A 15 -30.96 -0.77 14.00
C ALA A 15 -29.82 -0.75 12.99
N ALA A 16 -29.92 -1.61 11.95
CA ALA A 16 -29.01 -1.55 10.81
C ALA A 16 -29.19 -0.23 10.07
N CYS A 17 -28.07 0.41 9.71
CA CYS A 17 -28.10 1.69 9.00
C CYS A 17 -28.71 1.50 7.58
N PRO A 18 -29.83 2.14 7.24
CA PRO A 18 -30.49 1.96 5.92
C PRO A 18 -29.60 2.42 4.76
N LYS A 19 -28.66 3.32 5.02
CA LYS A 19 -27.72 3.83 4.02
C LYS A 19 -26.52 2.90 3.81
N CYS A 20 -26.19 2.07 4.81
CA CYS A 20 -25.11 1.10 4.74
C CYS A 20 -25.60 -0.35 4.62
N ALA A 21 -26.85 -0.66 4.95
CA ALA A 21 -27.41 -2.02 4.95
C ALA A 21 -27.68 -2.58 3.52
N GLY A 22 -27.68 -1.73 2.50
CA GLY A 22 -27.75 -2.14 1.09
C GLY A 22 -26.37 -2.22 0.40
N ALA A 23 -25.34 -1.78 1.07
CA ALA A 23 -23.97 -1.98 0.68
C ALA A 23 -23.47 -3.22 1.44
N ALA A 24 -23.38 -4.38 0.78
CA ALA A 24 -22.28 -5.28 1.06
C ALA A 24 -21.05 -4.38 1.29
N PRO A 25 -20.06 -4.73 2.16
CA PRO A 25 -18.89 -3.90 2.31
C PRO A 25 -18.30 -3.72 0.91
N SER A 26 -18.86 -2.81 0.15
CA SER A 26 -18.21 -2.21 -0.98
C SER A 26 -17.02 -1.54 -0.33
N VAL A 27 -15.90 -2.21 -0.44
CA VAL A 27 -14.60 -1.60 -0.35
C VAL A 27 -14.74 -0.36 -1.20
N GLY A 28 -15.07 0.76 -0.53
CA GLY A 28 -15.63 1.93 -1.20
C GLY A 28 -14.62 2.44 -2.19
N ALA A 29 -14.93 2.30 -3.44
CA ALA A 29 -14.33 3.11 -4.48
C ALA A 29 -14.80 4.55 -4.27
N THR A 30 -14.31 5.19 -3.20
CA THR A 30 -14.40 6.63 -3.06
C THR A 30 -13.50 7.20 -4.14
N THR A 31 -14.04 8.04 -4.99
CA THR A 31 -13.23 8.81 -5.93
C THR A 31 -12.55 9.92 -5.11
N ALA A 32 -11.27 9.77 -4.84
CA ALA A 32 -10.48 10.92 -4.45
C ALA A 32 -10.66 11.96 -5.56
N GLY A 33 -11.25 13.10 -5.27
CA GLY A 33 -11.77 14.17 -6.17
C GLY A 33 -11.03 14.50 -7.48
N GLY A 34 -10.27 13.59 -8.05
CA GLY A 34 -9.46 13.72 -9.26
C GLY A 34 -9.74 12.66 -10.35
N GLY A 35 -10.88 11.97 -10.31
CA GLY A 35 -11.30 11.04 -11.38
C GLY A 35 -10.75 9.61 -11.28
N LEU A 36 -9.74 9.33 -10.45
CA LEU A 36 -9.25 7.97 -10.18
C LEU A 36 -9.96 7.41 -8.93
N THR A 37 -10.36 6.14 -8.99
CA THR A 37 -10.85 5.45 -7.79
C THR A 37 -9.68 5.23 -6.82
N ASP A 38 -9.95 5.28 -5.51
CA ASP A 38 -8.95 5.09 -4.46
C ASP A 38 -8.18 3.77 -4.63
N ASN A 39 -8.89 2.71 -5.03
CA ASN A 39 -8.31 1.41 -5.28
C ASN A 39 -7.31 1.44 -6.44
N LEU A 40 -7.68 2.12 -7.53
CA LEU A 40 -6.80 2.26 -8.69
C LEU A 40 -5.59 3.13 -8.36
N ALA A 41 -5.78 4.22 -7.61
CA ALA A 41 -4.67 5.06 -7.15
C ALA A 41 -3.72 4.29 -6.22
N GLY A 42 -4.27 3.49 -5.29
CA GLY A 42 -3.47 2.61 -4.42
C GLY A 42 -2.68 1.56 -5.19
N ALA A 43 -3.26 0.94 -6.24
CA ALA A 43 -2.56 0.00 -7.10
C ALA A 43 -1.50 0.69 -7.98
N LEU A 44 -1.81 1.86 -8.53
CA LEU A 44 -0.87 2.66 -9.33
C LEU A 44 0.35 3.11 -8.54
N ALA A 45 0.23 3.31 -7.22
CA ALA A 45 1.35 3.62 -6.36
C ALA A 45 2.46 2.56 -6.39
N TYR A 46 2.14 1.30 -6.77
CA TYR A 46 3.12 0.22 -6.90
C TYR A 46 3.71 0.05 -8.30
N VAL A 47 3.18 0.72 -9.33
CA VAL A 47 3.70 0.60 -10.70
C VAL A 47 5.15 1.09 -10.78
N THR A 48 5.43 2.24 -10.16
CA THR A 48 6.78 2.75 -9.91
C THR A 48 6.76 3.62 -8.64
N PHE A 49 7.95 3.95 -8.12
CA PHE A 49 8.05 4.87 -6.98
C PHE A 49 7.60 6.31 -7.31
N ILE A 50 7.58 6.68 -8.61
CA ILE A 50 7.20 8.04 -9.06
C ILE A 50 5.73 8.34 -8.75
N PRO A 51 4.73 7.54 -9.16
CA PRO A 51 3.34 7.74 -8.76
C PRO A 51 3.15 7.76 -7.24
N ALA A 52 3.89 6.94 -6.48
CA ALA A 52 3.83 6.95 -5.04
C ALA A 52 4.19 8.34 -4.47
N ILE A 53 5.26 8.96 -4.95
CA ILE A 53 5.67 10.32 -4.56
C ILE A 53 4.62 11.34 -5.01
N VAL A 54 4.15 11.24 -6.24
CA VAL A 54 3.13 12.15 -6.79
C VAL A 54 1.87 12.13 -5.92
N PHE A 55 1.37 10.97 -5.53
CA PHE A 55 0.18 10.85 -4.69
C PHE A 55 0.38 11.36 -3.25
N LEU A 56 1.60 11.39 -2.75
CA LEU A 56 1.90 11.97 -1.45
C LEU A 56 1.94 13.51 -1.47
N VAL A 57 2.24 14.10 -2.63
CA VAL A 57 2.36 15.57 -2.79
C VAL A 57 1.09 16.17 -3.37
N LEU A 58 0.40 15.45 -4.26
CA LEU A 58 -0.73 15.97 -5.02
C LEU A 58 -2.03 15.89 -4.23
N GLU A 59 -2.68 17.03 -4.05
CA GLU A 59 -4.07 17.06 -3.59
C GLU A 59 -5.03 16.63 -4.72
N PRO A 60 -6.07 15.88 -4.42
CA PRO A 60 -6.61 15.48 -3.12
C PRO A 60 -6.09 14.12 -2.60
N TYR A 61 -5.19 13.44 -3.32
CA TYR A 61 -4.72 12.08 -3.01
C TYR A 61 -3.95 12.00 -1.69
N ASN A 62 -3.20 13.04 -1.36
CA ASN A 62 -2.43 13.15 -0.12
C ASN A 62 -3.29 13.22 1.15
N LYS A 63 -4.59 13.50 1.03
CA LYS A 63 -5.55 13.50 2.15
C LYS A 63 -6.19 12.14 2.40
N ASN A 64 -6.07 11.22 1.46
CA ASN A 64 -6.64 9.90 1.58
C ASN A 64 -5.66 8.94 2.27
N ARG A 65 -6.03 8.47 3.48
CA ARG A 65 -5.21 7.57 4.29
C ARG A 65 -4.86 6.27 3.55
N PHE A 66 -5.79 5.73 2.77
CA PHE A 66 -5.57 4.49 2.01
C PHE A 66 -4.47 4.67 0.97
N ILE A 67 -4.54 5.72 0.16
CA ILE A 67 -3.54 6.02 -0.88
C ILE A 67 -2.18 6.30 -0.25
N ARG A 68 -2.14 7.09 0.83
CA ARG A 68 -0.92 7.39 1.57
C ARG A 68 -0.26 6.14 2.13
N PHE A 69 -1.03 5.22 2.70
CA PHE A 69 -0.52 3.95 3.21
C PHE A 69 0.19 3.16 2.11
N HIS A 70 -0.45 2.97 0.95
CA HIS A 70 0.14 2.24 -0.18
C HIS A 70 1.35 2.96 -0.77
N ALA A 71 1.31 4.29 -0.85
CA ALA A 71 2.43 5.10 -1.33
C ALA A 71 3.66 4.99 -0.41
N PHE A 72 3.49 5.13 0.91
CA PHE A 72 4.59 4.93 1.87
C PHE A 72 5.11 3.50 1.87
N GLN A 73 4.23 2.51 1.81
CA GLN A 73 4.64 1.10 1.74
C GLN A 73 5.45 0.81 0.48
N CYS A 74 5.08 1.36 -0.67
CA CYS A 74 5.85 1.27 -1.90
C CYS A 74 7.24 1.90 -1.77
N LEU A 75 7.33 3.11 -1.19
CA LEU A 75 8.61 3.80 -0.98
C LEU A 75 9.53 3.02 -0.05
N PHE A 76 9.03 2.53 1.08
CA PHE A 76 9.81 1.73 2.02
C PHE A 76 10.24 0.40 1.41
N LEU A 77 9.37 -0.26 0.66
CA LEU A 77 9.70 -1.50 -0.04
C LEU A 77 10.80 -1.27 -1.09
N THR A 78 10.67 -0.21 -1.89
CA THR A 78 11.68 0.17 -2.88
C THR A 78 13.00 0.52 -2.22
N GLY A 79 12.98 1.31 -1.15
CA GLY A 79 14.17 1.66 -0.38
C GLY A 79 14.86 0.43 0.22
N THR A 80 14.09 -0.52 0.76
CA THR A 80 14.62 -1.79 1.29
C THR A 80 15.25 -2.62 0.17
N PHE A 81 14.62 -2.69 -0.99
CA PHE A 81 15.16 -3.44 -2.13
C PHE A 81 16.45 -2.82 -2.67
N VAL A 82 16.51 -1.49 -2.74
CA VAL A 82 17.73 -0.76 -3.14
C VAL A 82 18.85 -1.00 -2.13
N ALA A 83 18.58 -0.87 -0.84
CA ALA A 83 19.58 -1.13 0.21
C ALA A 83 20.11 -2.57 0.15
N LEU A 84 19.20 -3.55 -0.01
CA LEU A 84 19.57 -4.95 -0.17
C LEU A 84 20.41 -5.17 -1.42
N SER A 85 20.08 -4.51 -2.53
CA SER A 85 20.83 -4.60 -3.79
C SER A 85 22.28 -4.08 -3.63
N ILE A 86 22.43 -2.98 -2.91
CA ILE A 86 23.76 -2.41 -2.62
C ILE A 86 24.58 -3.38 -1.78
N VAL A 87 24.00 -3.92 -0.71
CA VAL A 87 24.68 -4.88 0.18
C VAL A 87 25.10 -6.14 -0.61
N LEU A 88 24.19 -6.72 -1.37
CA LEU A 88 24.51 -7.90 -2.19
C LEU A 88 25.52 -7.59 -3.29
N GLY A 89 25.48 -6.39 -3.87
CA GLY A 89 26.48 -5.94 -4.84
C GLY A 89 27.88 -5.87 -4.23
N ILE A 90 28.01 -5.31 -3.03
CA ILE A 90 29.29 -5.25 -2.31
C ILE A 90 29.76 -6.67 -1.96
N LEU A 91 28.90 -7.52 -1.42
CA LEU A 91 29.25 -8.91 -1.10
C LEU A 91 29.64 -9.71 -2.36
N GLY A 92 29.05 -9.38 -3.50
CA GLY A 92 29.35 -9.99 -4.79
C GLY A 92 30.79 -9.74 -5.29
N THR A 93 31.47 -8.71 -4.79
CA THR A 93 32.87 -8.44 -5.14
C THR A 93 33.87 -9.36 -4.42
N ILE A 94 33.42 -10.04 -3.36
CA ILE A 94 34.27 -10.91 -2.55
C ILE A 94 34.28 -12.32 -3.18
N PRO A 95 35.46 -12.92 -3.47
CA PRO A 95 35.56 -14.31 -3.92
C PRO A 95 34.82 -15.24 -2.96
N PHE A 96 34.18 -16.30 -3.45
CA PHE A 96 33.28 -17.22 -2.76
C PHE A 96 31.90 -16.63 -2.40
N LEU A 97 31.80 -15.43 -1.81
CA LEU A 97 30.51 -14.80 -1.52
C LEU A 97 29.80 -14.40 -2.81
N GLY A 98 30.54 -14.02 -3.86
CA GLY A 98 29.97 -13.68 -5.16
C GLY A 98 29.13 -14.82 -5.75
N TRP A 99 29.54 -16.07 -5.60
CA TRP A 99 28.74 -17.23 -6.03
C TRP A 99 27.43 -17.35 -5.26
N ALA A 100 27.46 -17.10 -3.96
CA ALA A 100 26.25 -17.12 -3.14
C ALA A 100 25.28 -15.98 -3.55
N THR A 101 25.78 -14.79 -3.84
CA THR A 101 24.94 -13.69 -4.31
C THR A 101 24.32 -13.94 -5.67
N VAL A 102 25.04 -14.57 -6.61
CA VAL A 102 24.51 -14.98 -7.92
C VAL A 102 23.34 -15.96 -7.77
N LEU A 103 23.42 -16.88 -6.82
CA LEU A 103 22.33 -17.83 -6.55
C LEU A 103 21.17 -17.22 -5.79
N LEU A 104 21.45 -16.30 -4.86
CA LEU A 104 20.42 -15.63 -4.04
C LEU A 104 19.63 -14.59 -4.83
N TRP A 105 20.26 -13.90 -5.77
CA TRP A 105 19.64 -12.81 -6.50
C TRP A 105 18.34 -13.20 -7.22
N PRO A 106 18.28 -14.28 -8.01
CA PRO A 106 17.04 -14.69 -8.66
C PRO A 106 15.95 -15.09 -7.66
N LEU A 107 16.31 -15.69 -6.53
CA LEU A 107 15.36 -16.07 -5.49
C LEU A 107 14.75 -14.83 -4.83
N ILE A 108 15.57 -13.85 -4.48
CA ILE A 108 15.13 -12.57 -3.90
C ILE A 108 14.27 -11.80 -4.90
N SER A 109 14.66 -11.77 -6.17
CA SER A 109 13.91 -11.10 -7.23
C SER A 109 12.55 -11.76 -7.46
N LEU A 110 12.50 -13.09 -7.46
CA LEU A 110 11.24 -13.83 -7.59
C LEU A 110 10.32 -13.61 -6.39
N ALA A 111 10.86 -13.68 -5.18
CA ALA A 111 10.10 -13.38 -3.96
C ALA A 111 9.58 -11.94 -3.96
N GLY A 112 10.40 -10.98 -4.35
CA GLY A 112 10.02 -9.58 -4.51
C GLY A 112 8.90 -9.39 -5.54
N LEU A 113 8.97 -10.09 -6.67
CA LEU A 113 7.93 -10.05 -7.70
C LEU A 113 6.60 -10.62 -7.18
N VAL A 114 6.63 -11.74 -6.47
CA VAL A 114 5.41 -12.34 -5.89
C VAL A 114 4.78 -11.40 -4.86
N ILE A 115 5.58 -10.83 -3.97
CA ILE A 115 5.12 -9.84 -2.98
C ILE A 115 4.53 -8.63 -3.70
N TRP A 116 5.19 -8.12 -4.72
CA TRP A 116 4.73 -6.98 -5.51
C TRP A 116 3.36 -7.25 -6.16
N ILE A 117 3.18 -8.41 -6.80
CA ILE A 117 1.89 -8.81 -7.39
C ILE A 117 0.79 -8.85 -6.33
N ILE A 118 1.07 -9.47 -5.17
CA ILE A 118 0.11 -9.54 -4.05
C ILE A 118 -0.28 -8.14 -3.59
N LEU A 119 0.67 -7.23 -3.44
CA LEU A 119 0.41 -5.86 -3.00
C LEU A 119 -0.44 -5.08 -4.00
N VAL A 120 -0.14 -5.19 -5.30
CA VAL A 120 -0.93 -4.56 -6.36
C VAL A 120 -2.37 -5.08 -6.35
N LEU A 121 -2.55 -6.41 -6.29
CA LEU A 121 -3.87 -7.02 -6.26
C LEU A 121 -4.67 -6.63 -5.01
N LYS A 122 -4.02 -6.62 -3.84
CA LYS A 122 -4.66 -6.22 -2.58
C LYS A 122 -5.03 -4.74 -2.58
N ALA A 123 -4.18 -3.87 -3.08
CA ALA A 123 -4.47 -2.45 -3.24
C ALA A 123 -5.65 -2.23 -4.21
N TYR A 124 -5.66 -2.94 -5.35
CA TYR A 124 -6.78 -2.87 -6.31
C TYR A 124 -8.09 -3.36 -5.71
N GLN A 125 -8.05 -4.36 -4.81
CA GLN A 125 -9.22 -4.84 -4.06
C GLN A 125 -9.62 -3.90 -2.91
N GLY A 126 -8.91 -2.79 -2.70
CA GLY A 126 -9.16 -1.84 -1.62
C GLY A 126 -8.76 -2.35 -0.23
N GLN A 127 -7.91 -3.37 -0.16
CA GLN A 127 -7.44 -3.95 1.09
C GLN A 127 -6.08 -3.38 1.48
N THR A 128 -5.95 -2.98 2.74
CA THR A 128 -4.67 -2.60 3.33
C THR A 128 -3.92 -3.85 3.78
N PHE A 129 -3.16 -4.46 2.88
CA PHE A 129 -2.30 -5.58 3.26
C PHE A 129 -0.98 -5.04 3.82
N LYS A 130 -0.74 -5.31 5.10
CA LYS A 130 0.46 -4.86 5.79
C LYS A 130 1.57 -5.89 5.65
N LEU A 131 2.71 -5.48 5.10
CA LEU A 131 3.93 -6.27 5.20
C LEU A 131 4.47 -6.21 6.63
N PRO A 132 5.03 -7.30 7.15
CA PRO A 132 5.68 -7.27 8.45
C PRO A 132 6.79 -6.20 8.45
N VAL A 133 6.85 -5.38 9.50
CA VAL A 133 7.78 -4.24 9.69
C VAL A 133 7.51 -3.06 8.76
N ILE A 134 7.57 -3.24 7.44
CA ILE A 134 7.38 -2.17 6.43
C ILE A 134 5.95 -1.62 6.49
N GLY A 135 4.93 -2.49 6.64
CA GLY A 135 3.54 -2.08 6.74
C GLY A 135 3.24 -1.25 7.98
N ASP A 136 3.83 -1.60 9.11
CA ASP A 136 3.65 -0.84 10.35
C ASP A 136 4.32 0.54 10.27
N MET A 137 5.48 0.64 9.62
CA MET A 137 6.15 1.91 9.35
C MET A 137 5.31 2.79 8.41
N ALA A 138 4.78 2.20 7.34
CA ALA A 138 3.92 2.89 6.37
C ALA A 138 2.64 3.39 7.03
N GLU A 139 2.03 2.60 7.91
CA GLU A 139 0.83 3.01 8.64
C GLU A 139 1.11 4.16 9.61
N LYS A 140 2.21 4.11 10.35
CA LYS A 140 2.60 5.22 11.23
C LYS A 140 2.75 6.52 10.44
N GLN A 141 3.44 6.49 9.31
CA GLN A 141 3.60 7.66 8.47
C GLN A 141 2.29 8.11 7.83
N ALA A 142 1.45 7.19 7.40
CA ALA A 142 0.14 7.52 6.84
C ALA A 142 -0.80 8.19 7.87
N ASN A 143 -0.58 8.00 9.16
CA ASN A 143 -1.37 8.59 10.25
C ASN A 143 -0.79 9.92 10.79
N THR A 144 0.47 10.23 10.51
CA THR A 144 1.21 11.34 11.15
C THR A 144 1.02 12.66 10.42
N VAL A 145 0.55 12.66 9.18
CA VAL A 145 0.40 13.88 8.33
C VAL A 145 -1.05 14.21 8.09
#